data_656db4e38fbb9f29217d656091adb063
#
_entry.id   656db4e38fbb9f29217d656091adb063
#
_cell.length_a   1.000
_cell.length_b   1.000
_cell.length_c   1.000
_cell.angle_alpha   90.00
_cell.angle_beta   90.00
_cell.angle_gamma   90.00
#
_symmetry.space_group_name_H-M   'P 1'
#
loop_
_entity.id
_entity.type
_entity.pdbx_description
1 polymer ?
#
loop_
_entity_poly.entity_id
_entity_poly.type
_entity_poly.pdbx_seq_one_letter_code
_entity_poly.pdbx_strand_id
1 'polypeptide(L)'
;MRLKMSPEYEKLFDEEIKEFIRISETFAQEHVGDSVEKLRQNYNEMVKHFRQVRPSNVHVEDRKVAFKERSLIYRQYSKGTDNKSDLIYFHGGGFVVGGLESHDDICAEICESTGCNVFSLDYSLAPEVTYPEFFLDAIRFYYFIKNPERQLILVGDSAGGTLAGFVANKVRNVSIRPEAQVLIYPDLAGDISGANKRRFYDAPLLTQDDIDFYHKCAGLPLKMGLHDLIRNFDNDNMPKTLLVSAEIDPLADDCHSYVESLKQYGCDITYLEGLGLPHGFLRARHLSKKARIVFDEIIRFINQTI
;
A
#
# COMPACT_ATOMS: atom_id res chain seq x y z
N MET A 1 10.19 -23.89 7.90
CA MET A 1 9.73 -23.56 9.29
C MET A 1 10.26 -22.17 9.57
N ARG A 2 9.44 -21.11 9.34
CA ARG A 2 9.88 -19.75 9.71
C ARG A 2 10.35 -19.79 11.15
N LEU A 3 11.47 -19.13 11.42
CA LEU A 3 12.03 -18.99 12.74
C LEU A 3 10.96 -18.39 13.67
N LYS A 4 10.76 -19.02 14.82
CA LYS A 4 9.93 -18.46 15.89
C LYS A 4 10.40 -17.02 16.14
N MET A 5 9.46 -16.08 16.24
CA MET A 5 9.76 -14.68 16.54
C MET A 5 10.87 -14.59 17.59
N SER A 6 11.91 -13.82 17.32
CA SER A 6 13.04 -13.71 18.25
C SER A 6 12.58 -13.05 19.56
N PRO A 7 13.21 -13.37 20.70
CA PRO A 7 12.90 -12.74 21.99
C PRO A 7 13.07 -11.21 21.99
N GLU A 8 13.84 -10.67 21.05
CA GLU A 8 14.02 -9.22 20.88
C GLU A 8 12.74 -8.61 20.31
N TYR A 9 12.18 -9.19 19.25
CA TYR A 9 10.93 -8.74 18.68
C TYR A 9 9.73 -8.96 19.59
N GLU A 10 9.70 -10.06 20.36
CA GLU A 10 8.62 -10.32 21.33
C GLU A 10 8.41 -9.17 22.33
N LYS A 11 9.47 -8.44 22.67
CA LYS A 11 9.41 -7.31 23.61
C LYS A 11 8.89 -6.02 22.99
N LEU A 12 8.92 -5.90 21.66
CA LEU A 12 8.51 -4.70 20.94
C LEU A 12 7.01 -4.66 20.67
N PHE A 13 6.35 -5.83 20.64
CA PHE A 13 4.94 -5.95 20.33
C PHE A 13 4.08 -6.15 21.57
N ASP A 14 2.89 -5.55 21.58
CA ASP A 14 1.84 -5.91 22.54
C ASP A 14 1.16 -7.23 22.16
N GLU A 15 0.29 -7.74 23.05
CA GLU A 15 -0.35 -9.04 22.87
C GLU A 15 -1.29 -9.09 21.65
N GLU A 16 -1.95 -7.97 21.31
CA GLU A 16 -2.84 -7.89 20.14
C GLU A 16 -2.03 -8.04 18.83
N ILE A 17 -0.87 -7.40 18.75
CA ILE A 17 0.03 -7.51 17.59
C ILE A 17 0.73 -8.87 17.56
N LYS A 18 1.15 -9.43 18.70
CA LYS A 18 1.68 -10.79 18.74
C LYS A 18 0.70 -11.82 18.21
N GLU A 19 -0.59 -11.67 18.55
CA GLU A 19 -1.64 -12.54 18.03
C GLU A 19 -1.83 -12.36 16.52
N PHE A 20 -1.79 -11.11 16.02
CA PHE A 20 -1.83 -10.84 14.58
C PHE A 20 -0.67 -11.54 13.85
N ILE A 21 0.55 -11.41 14.37
CA ILE A 21 1.75 -12.04 13.80
C ILE A 21 1.60 -13.56 13.84
N ARG A 22 1.23 -14.13 14.99
CA ARG A 22 1.07 -15.57 15.17
C ARG A 22 0.08 -16.17 14.17
N ILE A 23 -1.07 -15.54 13.99
CA ILE A 23 -2.08 -15.98 13.03
C ILE A 23 -1.54 -15.87 11.61
N SER A 24 -0.96 -14.74 11.24
CA SER A 24 -0.42 -14.51 9.89
C SER A 24 0.66 -15.53 9.53
N GLU A 25 1.54 -15.86 10.47
CA GLU A 25 2.62 -16.84 10.26
C GLU A 25 2.10 -18.27 10.08
N THR A 26 0.88 -18.61 10.53
CA THR A 26 0.30 -19.94 10.25
C THR A 26 0.05 -20.16 8.76
N PHE A 27 -0.11 -19.09 8.00
CA PHE A 27 -0.31 -19.11 6.54
C PHE A 27 0.98 -18.86 5.76
N ALA A 28 2.01 -18.34 6.43
CA ALA A 28 3.31 -18.12 5.79
C ALA A 28 4.03 -19.46 5.60
N GLN A 29 4.38 -19.77 4.36
CA GLN A 29 5.29 -20.88 4.05
C GLN A 29 6.66 -20.31 3.66
N GLU A 30 7.71 -21.11 3.81
CA GLU A 30 9.04 -20.74 3.32
C GLU A 30 8.96 -20.52 1.81
N HIS A 31 9.42 -19.39 1.32
CA HIS A 31 9.40 -19.07 -0.11
C HIS A 31 10.35 -19.93 -0.94
N VAL A 32 11.19 -20.71 -0.29
CA VAL A 32 12.19 -21.58 -0.94
C VAL A 32 11.49 -22.80 -1.55
N GLY A 33 11.20 -22.70 -2.85
CA GLY A 33 10.62 -23.79 -3.63
C GLY A 33 9.11 -23.75 -3.84
N ASP A 34 8.38 -22.80 -3.25
CA ASP A 34 6.95 -22.65 -3.49
C ASP A 34 6.66 -21.91 -4.81
N SER A 35 5.62 -22.35 -5.51
CA SER A 35 5.13 -21.62 -6.68
C SER A 35 4.46 -20.32 -6.23
N VAL A 36 4.52 -19.28 -7.08
CA VAL A 36 3.78 -18.01 -6.86
C VAL A 36 2.28 -18.25 -6.64
N GLU A 37 1.72 -19.27 -7.30
CA GLU A 37 0.33 -19.66 -7.11
C GLU A 37 0.05 -20.09 -5.66
N LYS A 38 0.94 -20.89 -5.07
CA LYS A 38 0.82 -21.31 -3.67
C LYS A 38 0.95 -20.12 -2.70
N LEU A 39 1.89 -19.22 -2.98
CA LEU A 39 2.06 -17.99 -2.22
C LEU A 39 0.77 -17.14 -2.24
N ARG A 40 0.13 -16.98 -3.41
CA ARG A 40 -1.16 -16.28 -3.54
C ARG A 40 -2.28 -16.96 -2.78
N GLN A 41 -2.35 -18.28 -2.82
CA GLN A 41 -3.35 -19.05 -2.06
C GLN A 41 -3.18 -18.81 -0.56
N ASN A 42 -1.98 -18.94 -0.04
CA ASN A 42 -1.68 -18.73 1.38
C ASN A 42 -1.99 -17.30 1.82
N TYR A 43 -1.61 -16.30 1.01
CA TYR A 43 -1.93 -14.91 1.25
C TYR A 43 -3.45 -14.68 1.30
N ASN A 44 -4.19 -15.24 0.36
CA ASN A 44 -5.65 -15.11 0.32
C ASN A 44 -6.34 -15.80 1.51
N GLU A 45 -5.85 -16.95 1.98
CA GLU A 45 -6.37 -17.61 3.19
C GLU A 45 -6.09 -16.78 4.45
N MET A 46 -4.89 -16.23 4.58
CA MET A 46 -4.55 -15.30 5.66
C MET A 46 -5.49 -14.09 5.67
N VAL A 47 -5.71 -13.48 4.51
CA VAL A 47 -6.60 -12.33 4.38
C VAL A 47 -8.02 -12.64 4.82
N LYS A 48 -8.57 -13.78 4.40
CA LYS A 48 -9.92 -14.21 4.80
C LYS A 48 -10.10 -14.27 6.31
N HIS A 49 -9.03 -14.63 7.04
CA HIS A 49 -9.08 -14.71 8.49
C HIS A 49 -9.29 -13.33 9.15
N PHE A 50 -8.74 -12.27 8.60
CA PHE A 50 -8.84 -10.90 9.15
C PHE A 50 -9.95 -10.06 8.50
N ARG A 51 -10.52 -10.54 7.40
CA ARG A 51 -11.51 -9.80 6.61
C ARG A 51 -12.76 -9.51 7.42
N GLN A 52 -13.21 -8.26 7.36
CA GLN A 52 -14.44 -7.81 7.97
C GLN A 52 -15.62 -7.88 6.98
N VAL A 53 -16.82 -7.92 7.54
CA VAL A 53 -18.06 -7.82 6.74
C VAL A 53 -18.17 -6.39 6.20
N ARG A 54 -18.49 -6.26 4.92
CA ARG A 54 -18.73 -4.96 4.29
C ARG A 54 -19.86 -4.20 5.00
N PRO A 55 -19.73 -2.89 5.20
CA PRO A 55 -20.85 -2.06 5.65
C PRO A 55 -22.03 -2.18 4.67
N SER A 56 -23.25 -2.37 5.19
CA SER A 56 -24.44 -2.64 4.38
C SER A 56 -24.92 -1.45 3.53
N ASN A 57 -24.44 -0.24 3.86
CA ASN A 57 -24.74 1.01 3.15
C ASN A 57 -23.69 1.37 2.07
N VAL A 58 -22.72 0.47 1.82
CA VAL A 58 -21.73 0.62 0.75
C VAL A 58 -22.11 -0.26 -0.42
N HIS A 59 -22.44 0.37 -1.55
CA HIS A 59 -22.65 -0.34 -2.81
C HIS A 59 -21.30 -0.68 -3.45
N VAL A 60 -21.16 -1.93 -3.93
CA VAL A 60 -19.91 -2.44 -4.50
C VAL A 60 -20.17 -3.07 -5.86
N GLU A 61 -19.39 -2.66 -6.86
CA GLU A 61 -19.53 -3.13 -8.23
C GLU A 61 -18.15 -3.34 -8.87
N ASP A 62 -17.95 -4.51 -9.48
CA ASP A 62 -16.76 -4.78 -10.29
C ASP A 62 -17.01 -4.30 -11.73
N ARG A 63 -16.07 -3.54 -12.25
CA ARG A 63 -16.11 -2.94 -13.57
C ARG A 63 -14.86 -3.24 -14.36
N LYS A 64 -14.97 -3.14 -15.66
CA LYS A 64 -13.87 -3.35 -16.60
C LYS A 64 -13.62 -2.08 -17.42
N VAL A 65 -12.37 -1.69 -17.52
CA VAL A 65 -11.93 -0.63 -18.42
C VAL A 65 -11.00 -1.18 -19.49
N ALA A 66 -11.25 -0.84 -20.74
CA ALA A 66 -10.43 -1.23 -21.86
C ALA A 66 -9.46 -0.11 -22.22
N PHE A 67 -8.17 -0.44 -22.28
CA PHE A 67 -7.12 0.36 -22.89
C PHE A 67 -6.73 -0.28 -24.22
N LYS A 68 -6.02 0.46 -25.07
CA LYS A 68 -5.69 0.02 -26.44
C LYS A 68 -5.14 -1.41 -26.52
N GLU A 69 -4.31 -1.80 -25.57
CA GLU A 69 -3.55 -3.05 -25.58
C GLU A 69 -3.98 -4.07 -24.51
N ARG A 70 -4.80 -3.64 -23.54
CA ARG A 70 -5.25 -4.48 -22.44
C ARG A 70 -6.53 -3.96 -21.79
N SER A 71 -7.13 -4.81 -20.97
CA SER A 71 -8.24 -4.42 -20.10
C SER A 71 -7.84 -4.62 -18.65
N LEU A 72 -8.26 -3.71 -17.79
CA LEU A 72 -8.09 -3.80 -16.35
C LEU A 72 -9.47 -3.94 -15.69
N ILE A 73 -9.50 -4.66 -14.57
CA ILE A 73 -10.66 -4.74 -13.70
C ILE A 73 -10.44 -3.78 -12.53
N TYR A 74 -11.50 -3.16 -12.06
CA TYR A 74 -11.49 -2.38 -10.85
C TYR A 74 -12.79 -2.55 -10.09
N ARG A 75 -12.75 -2.37 -8.78
CA ARG A 75 -13.93 -2.40 -7.91
C ARG A 75 -14.24 -1.00 -7.45
N GLN A 76 -15.48 -0.59 -7.67
CA GLN A 76 -16.02 0.69 -7.20
C GLN A 76 -16.83 0.47 -5.94
N TYR A 77 -16.59 1.31 -4.94
CA TYR A 77 -17.37 1.41 -3.70
C TYR A 77 -18.01 2.78 -3.64
N SER A 78 -19.29 2.86 -3.29
CA SER A 78 -20.01 4.12 -3.16
C SER A 78 -21.15 4.03 -2.16
N LYS A 79 -21.49 5.17 -1.53
CA LYS A 79 -22.64 5.26 -0.61
C LYS A 79 -23.89 5.85 -1.27
N GLY A 80 -23.83 6.18 -2.57
CA GLY A 80 -24.93 6.87 -3.27
C GLY A 80 -25.16 8.30 -2.78
N THR A 81 -24.21 8.86 -2.02
CA THR A 81 -24.22 10.26 -1.58
C THR A 81 -23.68 11.16 -2.69
N ASP A 82 -24.08 12.42 -2.70
CA ASP A 82 -23.57 13.44 -3.64
C ASP A 82 -22.16 13.96 -3.25
N ASN A 83 -21.32 13.05 -2.74
CA ASN A 83 -19.93 13.37 -2.39
C ASN A 83 -19.13 13.61 -3.69
N LYS A 84 -18.44 14.75 -3.75
CA LYS A 84 -17.65 15.17 -4.92
C LYS A 84 -16.20 14.69 -4.87
N SER A 85 -15.87 13.74 -4.00
CA SER A 85 -14.52 13.24 -3.83
C SER A 85 -14.40 11.78 -4.26
N ASP A 86 -13.34 11.50 -5.00
CA ASP A 86 -12.95 10.18 -5.48
C ASP A 86 -11.62 9.77 -4.85
N LEU A 87 -11.45 8.49 -4.65
CA LEU A 87 -10.22 7.92 -4.11
C LEU A 87 -9.81 6.73 -4.97
N ILE A 88 -8.58 6.72 -5.47
CA ILE A 88 -8.00 5.54 -6.09
C ILE A 88 -7.19 4.79 -5.04
N TYR A 89 -7.49 3.50 -4.87
CA TYR A 89 -6.75 2.61 -3.98
C TYR A 89 -5.91 1.61 -4.78
N PHE A 90 -4.62 1.56 -4.47
CA PHE A 90 -3.70 0.54 -4.96
C PHE A 90 -3.35 -0.41 -3.83
N HIS A 91 -3.62 -1.70 -4.00
CA HIS A 91 -3.41 -2.70 -2.97
C HIS A 91 -1.94 -3.07 -2.80
N GLY A 92 -1.55 -3.49 -1.59
CA GLY A 92 -0.25 -4.07 -1.29
C GLY A 92 -0.10 -5.53 -1.76
N GLY A 93 1.12 -6.06 -1.60
CA GLY A 93 1.43 -7.46 -1.93
C GLY A 93 2.65 -7.64 -2.82
N GLY A 94 3.64 -6.73 -2.74
CA GLY A 94 4.95 -6.86 -3.43
C GLY A 94 4.84 -6.98 -4.95
N PHE A 95 3.76 -6.49 -5.57
CA PHE A 95 3.43 -6.66 -7.00
C PHE A 95 3.19 -8.11 -7.45
N VAL A 96 3.11 -9.06 -6.52
CA VAL A 96 3.03 -10.51 -6.78
C VAL A 96 1.75 -11.13 -6.24
N VAL A 97 1.30 -10.67 -5.07
CA VAL A 97 0.09 -11.14 -4.41
C VAL A 97 -0.89 -9.99 -4.20
N GLY A 98 -2.07 -10.29 -3.70
CA GLY A 98 -3.12 -9.29 -3.48
C GLY A 98 -4.07 -9.18 -4.65
N GLY A 99 -5.01 -8.24 -4.56
CA GLY A 99 -6.07 -7.99 -5.53
C GLY A 99 -7.30 -7.39 -4.87
N LEU A 100 -8.40 -7.31 -5.61
CA LEU A 100 -9.67 -6.73 -5.13
C LEU A 100 -10.18 -7.40 -3.87
N GLU A 101 -10.12 -8.75 -3.82
CA GLU A 101 -10.63 -9.51 -2.67
C GLU A 101 -9.80 -9.31 -1.40
N SER A 102 -8.51 -9.09 -1.54
CA SER A 102 -7.62 -8.97 -0.39
C SER A 102 -7.75 -7.64 0.36
N HIS A 103 -8.24 -6.59 -0.31
CA HIS A 103 -8.37 -5.25 0.27
C HIS A 103 -9.82 -4.74 0.26
N ASP A 104 -10.76 -5.65 0.00
CA ASP A 104 -12.18 -5.37 -0.16
C ASP A 104 -12.79 -4.67 1.07
N ASP A 105 -12.57 -5.22 2.25
CA ASP A 105 -13.09 -4.67 3.50
C ASP A 105 -12.41 -3.35 3.90
N ILE A 106 -11.14 -3.18 3.56
CA ILE A 106 -10.40 -1.92 3.78
C ILE A 106 -11.00 -0.81 2.91
N CYS A 107 -11.17 -1.06 1.61
CA CYS A 107 -11.75 -0.09 0.67
C CYS A 107 -13.21 0.24 1.04
N ALA A 108 -14.00 -0.76 1.42
CA ALA A 108 -15.38 -0.56 1.84
C ALA A 108 -15.46 0.29 3.12
N GLU A 109 -14.59 0.05 4.10
CA GLU A 109 -14.55 0.83 5.35
C GLU A 109 -14.05 2.27 5.10
N ILE A 110 -13.08 2.48 4.19
CA ILE A 110 -12.69 3.83 3.78
C ILE A 110 -13.88 4.56 3.13
N CYS A 111 -14.58 3.91 2.19
CA CYS A 111 -15.78 4.49 1.57
C CYS A 111 -16.86 4.84 2.61
N GLU A 112 -17.12 3.93 3.55
CA GLU A 112 -18.06 4.13 4.65
C GLU A 112 -17.71 5.36 5.50
N SER A 113 -16.45 5.45 5.91
CA SER A 113 -15.98 6.43 6.88
C SER A 113 -15.75 7.82 6.29
N THR A 114 -15.50 7.91 4.98
CA THR A 114 -15.20 9.19 4.30
C THR A 114 -16.33 9.67 3.40
N GLY A 115 -17.19 8.76 2.93
CA GLY A 115 -18.19 9.03 1.91
C GLY A 115 -17.61 9.19 0.50
N CYS A 116 -16.31 9.09 0.29
CA CYS A 116 -15.69 9.10 -1.04
C CYS A 116 -16.16 7.90 -1.87
N ASN A 117 -16.26 8.08 -3.19
CA ASN A 117 -16.20 6.91 -4.05
C ASN A 117 -14.78 6.33 -4.00
N VAL A 118 -14.64 5.05 -3.77
CA VAL A 118 -13.35 4.37 -3.78
C VAL A 118 -13.25 3.49 -5.01
N PHE A 119 -12.16 3.61 -5.75
CA PHE A 119 -11.87 2.84 -6.95
C PHE A 119 -10.60 2.00 -6.69
N SER A 120 -10.78 0.72 -6.39
CA SER A 120 -9.67 -0.21 -6.17
C SER A 120 -9.29 -0.86 -7.49
N LEU A 121 -8.04 -0.68 -7.92
CA LEU A 121 -7.52 -1.25 -9.16
C LEU A 121 -6.97 -2.66 -8.95
N ASP A 122 -7.38 -3.59 -9.81
CA ASP A 122 -6.75 -4.90 -9.99
C ASP A 122 -5.64 -4.77 -11.03
N TYR A 123 -4.51 -4.21 -10.61
CA TYR A 123 -3.36 -4.02 -11.49
C TYR A 123 -2.67 -5.35 -11.78
N SER A 124 -1.96 -5.43 -12.91
CA SER A 124 -1.26 -6.63 -13.34
C SER A 124 -0.20 -7.07 -12.33
N LEU A 125 -0.13 -8.35 -12.04
CA LEU A 125 0.80 -8.93 -11.08
C LEU A 125 1.93 -9.71 -11.75
N ALA A 126 3.08 -9.70 -11.11
CA ALA A 126 4.22 -10.53 -11.46
C ALA A 126 4.02 -12.00 -10.94
N PRO A 127 4.63 -12.97 -11.56
CA PRO A 127 5.56 -12.89 -12.69
C PRO A 127 4.89 -12.88 -14.07
N GLU A 128 3.56 -12.99 -14.17
CA GLU A 128 2.85 -13.02 -15.45
C GLU A 128 3.05 -11.72 -16.23
N VAL A 129 3.13 -10.62 -15.50
CA VAL A 129 3.47 -9.29 -16.03
C VAL A 129 4.55 -8.70 -15.16
N THR A 130 5.64 -8.24 -15.74
CA THR A 130 6.77 -7.70 -14.99
C THR A 130 6.89 -6.18 -15.14
N TYR A 131 7.79 -5.57 -14.37
CA TYR A 131 8.16 -4.17 -14.50
C TYR A 131 8.36 -3.77 -15.99
N PRO A 132 7.88 -2.60 -16.44
CA PRO A 132 7.19 -1.56 -15.67
C PRO A 132 5.65 -1.61 -15.74
N GLU A 133 5.03 -2.67 -16.22
CA GLU A 133 3.63 -2.67 -16.63
C GLU A 133 2.62 -2.33 -15.52
N PHE A 134 2.82 -2.80 -14.29
CA PHE A 134 1.93 -2.44 -13.18
C PHE A 134 2.01 -0.94 -12.82
N PHE A 135 3.13 -0.27 -13.03
CA PHE A 135 3.24 1.20 -12.96
C PHE A 135 2.47 1.88 -14.09
N LEU A 136 2.54 1.31 -15.30
CA LEU A 136 1.78 1.81 -16.44
C LEU A 136 0.27 1.59 -16.26
N ASP A 137 -0.15 0.51 -15.66
CA ASP A 137 -1.55 0.26 -15.32
C ASP A 137 -2.06 1.31 -14.32
N ALA A 138 -1.28 1.61 -13.27
CA ALA A 138 -1.65 2.62 -12.28
C ALA A 138 -1.83 4.02 -12.91
N ILE A 139 -0.91 4.44 -13.79
CA ILE A 139 -1.00 5.75 -14.45
C ILE A 139 -2.14 5.81 -15.48
N ARG A 140 -2.39 4.72 -16.24
CA ARG A 140 -3.54 4.62 -17.16
C ARG A 140 -4.85 4.72 -16.39
N PHE A 141 -4.96 4.03 -15.27
CA PHE A 141 -6.15 4.05 -14.44
C PHE A 141 -6.40 5.43 -13.82
N TYR A 142 -5.37 6.12 -13.36
CA TYR A 142 -5.49 7.52 -12.94
C TYR A 142 -6.11 8.39 -14.04
N TYR A 143 -5.60 8.30 -15.28
CA TYR A 143 -6.14 9.07 -16.41
C TYR A 143 -7.57 8.69 -16.80
N PHE A 144 -8.00 7.48 -16.48
CA PHE A 144 -9.38 7.04 -16.68
C PHE A 144 -10.33 7.58 -15.60
N ILE A 145 -9.91 7.58 -14.33
CA ILE A 145 -10.77 8.00 -13.21
C ILE A 145 -10.82 9.52 -13.04
N LYS A 146 -9.71 10.24 -13.29
CA LYS A 146 -9.65 11.67 -13.02
C LYS A 146 -10.80 12.45 -13.63
N ASN A 147 -11.43 13.29 -12.82
CA ASN A 147 -12.54 14.15 -13.21
C ASN A 147 -12.29 15.58 -12.71
N PRO A 148 -12.33 16.63 -13.57
CA PRO A 148 -12.07 18.01 -13.14
C PRO A 148 -13.09 18.57 -12.15
N GLU A 149 -14.27 17.97 -12.06
CA GLU A 149 -15.34 18.39 -11.17
C GLU A 149 -15.28 17.69 -9.80
N ARG A 150 -14.28 16.82 -9.58
CA ARG A 150 -14.16 15.99 -8.37
C ARG A 150 -12.75 16.06 -7.81
N GLN A 151 -12.65 16.14 -6.49
CA GLN A 151 -11.38 16.00 -5.79
C GLN A 151 -10.91 14.55 -5.92
N LEU A 152 -9.61 14.34 -6.06
CA LEU A 152 -9.04 13.00 -6.20
C LEU A 152 -7.92 12.80 -5.17
N ILE A 153 -8.00 11.69 -4.44
CA ILE A 153 -7.00 11.24 -3.49
C ILE A 153 -6.41 9.91 -3.96
N LEU A 154 -5.09 9.76 -3.87
CA LEU A 154 -4.41 8.49 -4.12
C LEU A 154 -4.07 7.82 -2.80
N VAL A 155 -4.38 6.55 -2.66
CA VAL A 155 -4.11 5.76 -1.45
C VAL A 155 -3.51 4.43 -1.85
N GLY A 156 -2.55 3.95 -1.08
CA GLY A 156 -2.03 2.60 -1.25
C GLY A 156 -1.17 2.16 -0.07
N ASP A 157 -1.08 0.87 0.11
CA ASP A 157 -0.27 0.24 1.13
C ASP A 157 0.86 -0.60 0.53
N SER A 158 2.06 -0.58 1.13
CA SER A 158 3.22 -1.36 0.68
C SER A 158 3.53 -1.07 -0.81
N ALA A 159 3.62 -2.08 -1.67
CA ALA A 159 3.77 -1.92 -3.12
C ALA A 159 2.70 -1.01 -3.74
N GLY A 160 1.47 -1.01 -3.21
CA GLY A 160 0.41 -0.08 -3.62
C GLY A 160 0.70 1.36 -3.22
N GLY A 161 1.35 1.58 -2.08
CA GLY A 161 1.85 2.88 -1.66
C GLY A 161 2.92 3.41 -2.62
N THR A 162 3.78 2.53 -3.12
CA THR A 162 4.75 2.86 -4.18
C THR A 162 4.05 3.30 -5.47
N LEU A 163 2.99 2.58 -5.89
CA LEU A 163 2.21 2.96 -7.07
C LEU A 163 1.50 4.32 -6.89
N ALA A 164 0.91 4.57 -5.71
CA ALA A 164 0.27 5.84 -5.39
C ALA A 164 1.28 7.00 -5.46
N GLY A 165 2.43 6.86 -4.83
CA GLY A 165 3.51 7.87 -4.87
C GLY A 165 4.08 8.08 -6.26
N PHE A 166 4.26 7.02 -7.03
CA PHE A 166 4.68 7.11 -8.44
C PHE A 166 3.68 7.89 -9.29
N VAL A 167 2.38 7.56 -9.19
CA VAL A 167 1.33 8.26 -9.93
C VAL A 167 1.32 9.73 -9.52
N ALA A 168 1.29 10.03 -8.23
CA ALA A 168 1.30 11.41 -7.73
C ALA A 168 2.48 12.21 -8.27
N ASN A 169 3.68 11.64 -8.25
CA ASN A 169 4.86 12.30 -8.81
C ASN A 169 4.74 12.55 -10.31
N LYS A 170 4.30 11.55 -11.09
CA LYS A 170 4.17 11.68 -12.56
C LYS A 170 3.14 12.72 -12.99
N VAL A 171 2.11 12.95 -12.18
CA VAL A 171 1.02 13.87 -12.52
C VAL A 171 1.06 15.18 -11.70
N ARG A 172 2.09 15.43 -10.92
CA ARG A 172 2.19 16.60 -10.04
C ARG A 172 2.06 17.96 -10.74
N ASN A 173 2.43 18.00 -12.02
CA ASN A 173 2.42 19.22 -12.85
C ASN A 173 1.33 19.21 -13.93
N VAL A 174 0.36 18.28 -13.89
CA VAL A 174 -0.78 18.32 -14.81
C VAL A 174 -1.92 19.17 -14.24
N SER A 175 -2.81 19.65 -15.13
CA SER A 175 -3.92 20.54 -14.74
C SER A 175 -4.93 19.90 -13.78
N ILE A 176 -5.13 18.58 -13.87
CA ILE A 176 -6.00 17.83 -12.96
C ILE A 176 -5.09 16.88 -12.19
N ARG A 177 -4.55 17.34 -11.09
CA ARG A 177 -3.68 16.56 -10.19
C ARG A 177 -4.44 16.07 -8.97
N PRO A 178 -3.95 15.05 -8.24
CA PRO A 178 -4.52 14.67 -6.97
C PRO A 178 -4.41 15.82 -5.95
N GLU A 179 -5.43 15.98 -5.11
CA GLU A 179 -5.40 16.91 -3.97
C GLU A 179 -4.48 16.39 -2.87
N ALA A 180 -4.49 15.06 -2.66
CA ALA A 180 -3.64 14.43 -1.68
C ALA A 180 -3.22 13.02 -2.08
N GLN A 181 -2.23 12.50 -1.34
CA GLN A 181 -1.85 11.10 -1.34
C GLN A 181 -1.70 10.57 0.10
N VAL A 182 -2.04 9.30 0.29
CA VAL A 182 -1.83 8.55 1.53
C VAL A 182 -0.99 7.32 1.21
N LEU A 183 0.23 7.31 1.71
CA LEU A 183 1.21 6.25 1.47
C LEU A 183 1.39 5.47 2.77
N ILE A 184 0.97 4.21 2.81
CA ILE A 184 0.94 3.39 4.01
C ILE A 184 2.08 2.38 3.92
N TYR A 185 3.10 2.51 4.77
CA TYR A 185 4.35 1.73 4.81
C TYR A 185 4.88 1.36 3.41
N PRO A 186 5.02 2.35 2.51
CA PRO A 186 5.36 2.09 1.12
C PRO A 186 6.78 1.53 0.95
N ASP A 187 6.97 0.72 -0.09
CA ASP A 187 8.29 0.34 -0.58
C ASP A 187 8.82 1.44 -1.51
N LEU A 188 9.74 2.23 -1.02
CA LEU A 188 10.27 3.40 -1.75
C LEU A 188 11.65 3.17 -2.37
N ALA A 189 12.10 1.91 -2.34
CA ALA A 189 13.32 1.40 -2.94
C ALA A 189 14.60 2.15 -2.55
N GLY A 190 14.78 2.32 -1.27
CA GLY A 190 16.09 2.67 -0.74
C GLY A 190 17.17 1.71 -1.26
N ASP A 191 18.38 2.22 -1.51
CA ASP A 191 19.51 1.40 -1.91
C ASP A 191 19.99 0.55 -0.73
N ILE A 192 19.69 -0.75 -0.78
CA ILE A 192 20.13 -1.73 0.19
C ILE A 192 21.48 -2.36 -0.16
N SER A 193 22.09 -1.99 -1.30
CA SER A 193 23.42 -2.46 -1.74
C SER A 193 24.58 -1.88 -0.93
N GLY A 194 24.32 -0.99 0.00
CA GLY A 194 25.31 -0.36 0.89
C GLY A 194 25.47 -1.11 2.22
N ALA A 195 26.57 -0.81 2.94
CA ALA A 195 26.95 -1.45 4.20
C ALA A 195 25.97 -1.23 5.39
N ASN A 196 24.90 -0.51 5.21
CA ASN A 196 23.89 -0.25 6.23
C ASN A 196 22.74 -1.24 6.08
N LYS A 197 22.74 -2.29 6.89
CA LYS A 197 21.54 -3.12 7.07
C LYS A 197 20.41 -2.23 7.61
N ARG A 198 19.21 -2.37 7.05
CA ARG A 198 18.00 -1.77 7.59
C ARG A 198 17.81 -2.20 9.04
N ARG A 199 17.35 -1.31 9.89
CA ARG A 199 17.23 -1.54 11.35
C ARG A 199 16.46 -2.82 11.68
N PHE A 200 15.38 -3.10 10.93
CA PHE A 200 14.50 -4.26 11.14
C PHE A 200 14.52 -5.22 9.95
N TYR A 201 15.70 -5.55 9.42
CA TYR A 201 15.86 -6.35 8.21
C TYR A 201 15.25 -7.77 8.28
N ASP A 202 15.07 -8.31 9.47
CA ASP A 202 14.51 -9.64 9.75
C ASP A 202 13.20 -9.57 10.56
N ALA A 203 12.48 -8.45 10.48
CA ALA A 203 11.22 -8.27 11.18
C ALA A 203 10.19 -9.34 10.79
N PRO A 204 9.29 -9.73 11.73
CA PRO A 204 8.22 -10.64 11.39
C PRO A 204 7.29 -10.03 10.33
N LEU A 205 6.66 -10.89 9.53
CA LEU A 205 5.76 -10.63 8.40
C LEU A 205 6.42 -10.11 7.14
N LEU A 206 7.47 -9.31 7.22
CA LEU A 206 8.27 -8.87 6.07
C LEU A 206 9.74 -8.80 6.47
N THR A 207 10.56 -9.58 5.80
CA THR A 207 12.02 -9.56 5.95
C THR A 207 12.66 -8.93 4.71
N GLN A 208 13.97 -8.61 4.80
CA GLN A 208 14.72 -8.17 3.64
C GLN A 208 14.73 -9.24 2.53
N ASP A 209 14.84 -10.51 2.89
CA ASP A 209 14.81 -11.63 1.94
C ASP A 209 13.45 -11.71 1.23
N ASP A 210 12.34 -11.42 1.92
CA ASP A 210 11.01 -11.33 1.31
C ASP A 210 10.95 -10.17 0.30
N ILE A 211 11.50 -9.00 0.64
CA ILE A 211 11.55 -7.85 -0.27
C ILE A 211 12.36 -8.20 -1.52
N ASP A 212 13.53 -8.79 -1.35
CA ASP A 212 14.41 -9.20 -2.45
C ASP A 212 13.72 -10.24 -3.37
N PHE A 213 12.98 -11.17 -2.77
CA PHE A 213 12.17 -12.14 -3.50
C PHE A 213 11.08 -11.45 -4.34
N TYR A 214 10.30 -10.53 -3.75
CA TYR A 214 9.26 -9.79 -4.46
C TYR A 214 9.84 -8.92 -5.58
N HIS A 215 10.91 -8.20 -5.33
CA HIS A 215 11.60 -7.38 -6.32
C HIS A 215 12.10 -8.21 -7.50
N LYS A 216 12.66 -9.39 -7.22
CA LYS A 216 13.12 -10.33 -8.25
C LYS A 216 11.96 -10.87 -9.08
N CYS A 217 10.86 -11.30 -8.44
CA CYS A 217 9.65 -11.77 -9.14
C CYS A 217 9.05 -10.69 -10.02
N ALA A 218 8.98 -9.47 -9.51
CA ALA A 218 8.46 -8.30 -10.22
C ALA A 218 9.38 -7.80 -11.33
N GLY A 219 10.63 -8.27 -11.40
CA GLY A 219 11.60 -7.81 -12.37
C GLY A 219 12.00 -6.36 -12.15
N LEU A 220 11.98 -5.89 -10.90
CA LEU A 220 12.38 -4.51 -10.58
C LEU A 220 13.88 -4.34 -10.81
N PRO A 221 14.30 -3.23 -11.43
CA PRO A 221 15.73 -2.95 -11.59
C PRO A 221 16.37 -2.71 -10.22
N LEU A 222 17.56 -3.25 -10.01
CA LEU A 222 18.34 -3.06 -8.77
C LEU A 222 18.72 -1.60 -8.51
N LYS A 223 18.70 -0.76 -9.54
CA LYS A 223 19.04 0.68 -9.44
C LYS A 223 18.09 1.50 -10.29
N MET A 224 17.67 2.66 -9.76
CA MET A 224 16.96 3.72 -10.46
C MET A 224 15.75 3.27 -11.30
N GLY A 225 14.84 2.47 -10.70
CA GLY A 225 13.56 2.14 -11.28
C GLY A 225 12.44 3.14 -10.95
N LEU A 226 11.25 2.93 -11.51
CA LEU A 226 10.05 3.75 -11.22
C LEU A 226 9.57 3.63 -9.77
N HIS A 227 10.01 2.62 -9.05
CA HIS A 227 9.75 2.36 -7.65
C HIS A 227 10.65 3.20 -6.72
N ASP A 228 11.79 3.73 -7.21
CA ASP A 228 12.70 4.54 -6.41
C ASP A 228 12.23 6.00 -6.37
N LEU A 229 11.30 6.29 -5.47
CA LEU A 229 10.70 7.60 -5.33
C LEU A 229 11.61 8.59 -4.60
N ILE A 230 12.65 8.11 -3.93
CA ILE A 230 13.58 8.95 -3.17
C ILE A 230 14.61 9.59 -4.09
N ARG A 231 15.18 8.81 -5.04
CA ARG A 231 16.35 9.23 -5.84
C ARG A 231 16.06 9.49 -7.30
N ASN A 232 15.00 8.90 -7.83
CA ASN A 232 14.73 8.91 -9.27
C ASN A 232 13.80 10.03 -9.72
N PHE A 233 13.30 10.84 -8.79
CA PHE A 233 12.32 11.88 -9.08
C PHE A 233 12.62 13.18 -8.34
N ASP A 234 12.35 14.28 -9.02
CA ASP A 234 12.15 15.56 -8.35
C ASP A 234 10.79 15.48 -7.61
N ASN A 235 10.81 15.79 -6.33
CA ASN A 235 9.64 15.75 -5.47
C ASN A 235 9.04 17.15 -5.23
N ASP A 236 9.31 18.10 -6.12
CA ASP A 236 8.68 19.42 -6.10
C ASP A 236 7.18 19.31 -6.42
N ASN A 237 6.40 20.24 -5.87
CA ASN A 237 4.97 20.36 -6.18
C ASN A 237 4.13 19.07 -5.97
N MET A 238 4.56 18.20 -5.05
CA MET A 238 3.79 17.01 -4.69
C MET A 238 2.46 17.39 -4.02
N PRO A 239 1.39 16.58 -4.18
CA PRO A 239 0.14 16.83 -3.47
C PRO A 239 0.33 16.72 -1.96
N LYS A 240 -0.63 17.26 -1.19
CA LYS A 240 -0.66 17.08 0.26
C LYS A 240 -0.47 15.60 0.61
N THR A 241 0.49 15.29 1.45
CA THR A 241 0.92 13.90 1.67
C THR A 241 0.72 13.50 3.13
N LEU A 242 0.05 12.36 3.36
CA LEU A 242 0.19 11.58 4.58
C LEU A 242 1.07 10.38 4.28
N LEU A 243 2.21 10.30 4.95
CA LEU A 243 3.04 9.10 4.94
C LEU A 243 2.94 8.40 6.28
N VAL A 244 2.55 7.14 6.26
CA VAL A 244 2.42 6.28 7.44
C VAL A 244 3.48 5.19 7.35
N SER A 245 4.38 5.11 8.31
CA SER A 245 5.32 3.99 8.44
C SER A 245 4.84 2.98 9.49
N ALA A 246 5.31 1.75 9.40
CA ALA A 246 5.32 0.82 10.53
C ALA A 246 6.69 0.94 11.21
N GLU A 247 6.73 1.03 12.56
CA GLU A 247 8.01 1.19 13.26
C GLU A 247 8.91 -0.04 13.08
N ILE A 248 8.31 -1.24 13.16
CA ILE A 248 9.06 -2.51 13.16
C ILE A 248 8.94 -3.15 11.77
N ASP A 249 9.60 -2.49 10.80
CA ASP A 249 9.48 -2.78 9.38
C ASP A 249 10.82 -2.47 8.68
N PRO A 250 11.35 -3.34 7.82
CA PRO A 250 12.53 -3.01 7.01
C PRO A 250 12.35 -1.77 6.14
N LEU A 251 11.12 -1.40 5.78
CA LEU A 251 10.82 -0.23 4.94
C LEU A 251 10.73 1.10 5.72
N ALA A 252 10.84 1.07 7.06
CA ALA A 252 10.72 2.28 7.89
C ALA A 252 11.78 3.33 7.57
N ASP A 253 13.03 2.91 7.34
CA ASP A 253 14.14 3.83 7.06
C ASP A 253 13.95 4.56 5.72
N ASP A 254 13.35 3.91 4.73
CA ASP A 254 13.02 4.52 3.45
C ASP A 254 11.90 5.56 3.60
N CYS A 255 10.91 5.28 4.45
CA CYS A 255 9.85 6.23 4.78
C CYS A 255 10.43 7.52 5.38
N HIS A 256 11.35 7.41 6.34
CA HIS A 256 12.04 8.57 6.92
C HIS A 256 12.80 9.37 5.86
N SER A 257 13.54 8.68 4.99
CA SER A 257 14.32 9.32 3.92
C SER A 257 13.43 10.07 2.94
N TYR A 258 12.27 9.51 2.60
CA TYR A 258 11.32 10.15 1.70
C TYR A 258 10.65 11.37 2.33
N VAL A 259 10.30 11.30 3.63
CA VAL A 259 9.79 12.45 4.39
C VAL A 259 10.77 13.62 4.35
N GLU A 260 12.05 13.36 4.60
CA GLU A 260 13.07 14.40 4.56
C GLU A 260 13.25 14.97 3.14
N SER A 261 13.18 14.15 2.11
CA SER A 261 13.18 14.60 0.73
C SER A 261 12.01 15.54 0.44
N LEU A 262 10.77 15.14 0.77
CA LEU A 262 9.59 15.99 0.56
C LEU A 262 9.66 17.32 1.32
N LYS A 263 10.17 17.32 2.55
CA LYS A 263 10.38 18.56 3.32
C LYS A 263 11.39 19.48 2.66
N GLN A 264 12.48 18.95 2.10
CA GLN A 264 13.48 19.74 1.38
C GLN A 264 12.91 20.45 0.16
N TYR A 265 11.91 19.85 -0.50
CA TYR A 265 11.15 20.45 -1.60
C TYR A 265 10.00 21.37 -1.12
N GLY A 266 9.83 21.55 0.19
CA GLY A 266 8.76 22.40 0.75
C GLY A 266 7.36 21.85 0.59
N CYS A 267 7.21 20.53 0.43
CA CYS A 267 5.90 19.89 0.26
C CYS A 267 5.12 19.84 1.60
N ASP A 268 3.79 19.90 1.50
CA ASP A 268 2.89 19.70 2.64
C ASP A 268 2.84 18.21 3.01
N ILE A 269 3.58 17.84 4.04
CA ILE A 269 3.68 16.44 4.50
C ILE A 269 3.35 16.29 5.98
N THR A 270 2.45 15.36 6.26
CA THR A 270 2.20 14.79 7.58
C THR A 270 2.84 13.41 7.66
N TYR A 271 3.68 13.19 8.66
CA TYR A 271 4.29 11.87 8.91
C TYR A 271 3.68 11.26 10.18
N LEU A 272 3.24 10.02 10.06
CA LEU A 272 2.65 9.23 11.14
C LEU A 272 3.42 7.91 11.28
N GLU A 273 4.10 7.73 12.40
CA GLU A 273 4.78 6.48 12.72
C GLU A 273 3.86 5.56 13.52
N GLY A 274 3.63 4.37 13.00
CA GLY A 274 2.88 3.29 13.66
C GLY A 274 3.75 2.60 14.72
N LEU A 275 3.83 3.20 15.91
CA LEU A 275 4.68 2.71 17.00
C LEU A 275 4.30 1.30 17.49
N GLY A 276 5.25 0.38 17.51
CA GLY A 276 5.04 -1.01 17.87
C GLY A 276 4.19 -1.78 16.85
N LEU A 277 4.12 -1.32 15.60
CA LEU A 277 3.39 -1.99 14.53
C LEU A 277 4.36 -2.60 13.51
N PRO A 278 4.10 -3.83 13.02
CA PRO A 278 4.85 -4.47 11.96
C PRO A 278 4.30 -4.08 10.57
N HIS A 279 5.02 -4.45 9.50
CA HIS A 279 4.51 -4.37 8.14
C HIS A 279 3.13 -5.03 7.98
N GLY A 280 2.25 -4.45 7.17
CA GLY A 280 0.93 -5.02 6.91
C GLY A 280 -0.09 -4.87 8.05
N PHE A 281 0.21 -4.08 9.09
CA PHE A 281 -0.66 -3.87 10.26
C PHE A 281 -2.06 -3.37 9.93
N LEU A 282 -2.28 -2.81 8.75
CA LEU A 282 -3.59 -2.33 8.31
C LEU A 282 -4.67 -3.43 8.40
N ARG A 283 -4.27 -4.70 8.23
CA ARG A 283 -5.16 -5.86 8.41
C ARG A 283 -5.55 -6.10 9.85
N ALA A 284 -4.70 -5.70 10.79
CA ALA A 284 -4.95 -5.83 12.22
C ALA A 284 -5.86 -4.74 12.80
N ARG A 285 -6.37 -3.79 11.99
CA ARG A 285 -7.16 -2.62 12.46
C ARG A 285 -8.41 -2.96 13.28
N HIS A 286 -8.91 -4.20 13.21
CA HIS A 286 -10.01 -4.69 14.03
C HIS A 286 -9.58 -5.65 15.14
N LEU A 287 -8.28 -5.99 15.18
CA LEU A 287 -7.69 -6.84 16.22
C LEU A 287 -6.84 -6.02 17.18
N SER A 288 -6.13 -5.01 16.69
CA SER A 288 -5.20 -4.19 17.46
C SER A 288 -5.70 -2.75 17.59
N LYS A 289 -5.74 -2.26 18.83
CA LYS A 289 -6.07 -0.86 19.13
C LYS A 289 -5.08 0.12 18.50
N LYS A 290 -3.78 -0.22 18.50
CA LYS A 290 -2.76 0.61 17.86
C LYS A 290 -2.98 0.72 16.36
N ALA A 291 -3.22 -0.40 15.68
CA ALA A 291 -3.52 -0.40 14.25
C ALA A 291 -4.83 0.34 13.95
N ARG A 292 -5.84 0.24 14.82
CA ARG A 292 -7.08 1.00 14.71
C ARG A 292 -6.85 2.51 14.82
N ILE A 293 -6.08 2.97 15.79
CA ILE A 293 -5.74 4.39 15.96
C ILE A 293 -5.09 4.94 14.68
N VAL A 294 -4.12 4.22 14.12
CA VAL A 294 -3.45 4.65 12.87
C VAL A 294 -4.43 4.69 11.71
N PHE A 295 -5.32 3.69 11.58
CA PHE A 295 -6.35 3.71 10.54
C PHE A 295 -7.32 4.90 10.71
N ASP A 296 -7.74 5.23 11.93
CA ASP A 296 -8.60 6.39 12.21
C ASP A 296 -7.91 7.72 11.86
N GLU A 297 -6.58 7.83 12.05
CA GLU A 297 -5.81 8.99 11.60
C GLU A 297 -5.77 9.09 10.07
N ILE A 298 -5.66 7.97 9.35
CA ILE A 298 -5.75 7.95 7.88
C ILE A 298 -7.12 8.49 7.46
N ILE A 299 -8.21 7.98 8.05
CA ILE A 299 -9.57 8.45 7.77
C ILE A 299 -9.73 9.93 8.09
N ARG A 300 -9.17 10.40 9.21
CA ARG A 300 -9.19 11.81 9.60
C ARG A 300 -8.48 12.69 8.56
N PHE A 301 -7.29 12.29 8.10
CA PHE A 301 -6.56 13.03 7.08
C PHE A 301 -7.35 13.14 5.78
N ILE A 302 -7.96 12.04 5.31
CA ILE A 302 -8.82 12.05 4.12
C ILE A 302 -9.97 13.02 4.32
N ASN A 303 -10.71 12.94 5.44
CA ASN A 303 -11.85 13.81 5.74
C ASN A 303 -11.49 15.30 5.89
N GLN A 304 -10.26 15.63 6.25
CA GLN A 304 -9.76 17.01 6.30
C GLN A 304 -9.31 17.54 4.92
N THR A 305 -9.20 16.68 3.95
CA THR A 305 -8.74 17.03 2.60
C THR A 305 -9.91 17.26 1.64
N ILE A 306 -11.03 16.60 1.87
CA ILE A 306 -12.26 16.64 1.04
C ILE A 306 -13.25 17.70 1.51
#